data_08ba719923075d53ad0410a73b5f10a6
#
_entry.id   08ba719923075d53ad0410a73b5f10a6
#
_cell.length_a   1.000
_cell.length_b   1.000
_cell.length_c   1.000
_cell.angle_alpha   90.00
_cell.angle_beta   90.00
_cell.angle_gamma   90.00
#
_symmetry.space_group_name_H-M   'P 1'
#
loop_
_entity.id
_entity.type
_entity.pdbx_description
1 polymer ?
#
loop_
_entity_poly.entity_id
_entity_poly.type
_entity_poly.pdbx_seq_one_letter_code
_entity_poly.pdbx_strand_id
1 'polypeptide(L)'
;MLLGRARDTVPLANARVVIHHVTRENAGPVDSMRSDARGRYRIELRNPDSSGAYVVSVWYDSLAYVSAPVMGGGRPLVHVDDIIAFATTVDAPPIYLARRLATVARPSDAGTREVLEILELENRGGTTRVTRDTLRPTWAGRIPQRTGQFRGGEGDISPEAVRFRHDSVLVFAPIAPGQPKQLSYAYSVAAGTRTFVLPIDQPTAALNLLVEDTTATVRAPHLESRGTQAIEERHFAAYSAGPLAPGDRIEIELPAGKFHPQALLPYVIAVLAAGMLVALVWALRRRPASPRLSA
;
A
#
# COMPACT_ATOMS: atom_id res chain seq x y z
N MET A 1 15.74 -26.30 -7.54
CA MET A 1 16.22 -25.06 -6.92
C MET A 1 17.21 -24.38 -7.81
N LEU A 2 17.00 -23.12 -8.11
CA LEU A 2 17.84 -22.34 -8.98
C LEU A 2 18.29 -21.06 -8.29
N LEU A 3 19.53 -20.65 -8.54
CA LEU A 3 20.01 -19.30 -8.20
C LEU A 3 19.80 -18.42 -9.42
N GLY A 4 18.96 -17.41 -9.28
CA GLY A 4 18.69 -16.41 -10.31
C GLY A 4 19.83 -15.42 -10.46
N ARG A 5 20.08 -15.03 -11.69
CA ARG A 5 20.98 -13.96 -12.12
C ARG A 5 20.23 -13.05 -13.07
N ALA A 6 20.83 -11.93 -13.43
CA ALA A 6 20.16 -10.93 -14.27
C ALA A 6 19.59 -11.48 -15.60
N ARG A 7 20.16 -12.56 -16.15
CA ARG A 7 19.76 -13.11 -17.45
C ARG A 7 19.64 -14.62 -17.51
N ASP A 8 20.04 -15.33 -16.46
CA ASP A 8 20.04 -16.80 -16.42
C ASP A 8 19.79 -17.33 -15.02
N THR A 9 19.74 -18.64 -14.89
CA THR A 9 19.69 -19.35 -13.61
C THR A 9 20.73 -20.45 -13.59
N VAL A 10 21.27 -20.72 -12.39
CA VAL A 10 22.19 -21.85 -12.18
C VAL A 10 21.65 -22.73 -11.04
N PRO A 11 21.97 -24.04 -11.03
CA PRO A 11 21.58 -24.91 -9.93
C PRO A 11 22.05 -24.39 -8.58
N LEU A 12 21.16 -24.34 -7.61
CA LEU A 12 21.49 -23.97 -6.24
C LEU A 12 21.70 -25.25 -5.42
N ALA A 13 22.96 -25.67 -5.30
CA ALA A 13 23.35 -26.84 -4.56
C ALA A 13 23.40 -26.59 -3.06
N ASN A 14 23.17 -27.65 -2.26
CA ASN A 14 23.28 -27.66 -0.81
C ASN A 14 22.38 -26.63 -0.08
N ALA A 15 21.33 -26.13 -0.75
CA ALA A 15 20.37 -25.21 -0.17
C ALA A 15 19.45 -25.95 0.82
N ARG A 16 19.13 -25.32 1.95
CA ARG A 16 18.15 -25.89 2.89
C ARG A 16 16.74 -25.71 2.32
N VAL A 17 16.08 -26.84 2.12
CA VAL A 17 14.72 -26.95 1.62
C VAL A 17 13.84 -27.42 2.78
N VAL A 18 12.75 -26.70 3.04
CA VAL A 18 11.80 -27.04 4.10
C VAL A 18 10.40 -27.11 3.49
N ILE A 19 9.68 -28.20 3.75
CA ILE A 19 8.27 -28.31 3.40
C ILE A 19 7.41 -27.93 4.59
N HIS A 20 6.42 -27.10 4.35
CA HIS A 20 5.45 -26.63 5.33
C HIS A 20 4.07 -27.14 4.99
N HIS A 21 3.30 -27.55 6.00
CA HIS A 21 1.86 -27.76 5.87
C HIS A 21 1.13 -26.51 6.36
N VAL A 22 0.20 -26.03 5.56
CA VAL A 22 -0.56 -24.79 5.80
C VAL A 22 -2.04 -25.09 5.73
N THR A 23 -2.74 -24.87 6.83
CA THR A 23 -4.19 -24.93 6.96
C THR A 23 -4.74 -23.55 7.28
N ARG A 24 -6.05 -23.41 7.47
CA ARG A 24 -6.66 -22.15 7.92
C ARG A 24 -6.26 -21.77 9.35
N GLU A 25 -5.92 -22.76 10.18
CA GLU A 25 -5.71 -22.59 11.61
C GLU A 25 -4.22 -22.66 11.99
N ASN A 26 -3.41 -23.33 11.17
CA ASN A 26 -2.02 -23.59 11.51
C ASN A 26 -1.11 -23.64 10.29
N ALA A 27 0.14 -23.22 10.48
CA ALA A 27 1.21 -23.35 9.49
C ALA A 27 2.49 -23.79 10.19
N GLY A 28 3.11 -24.88 9.73
CA GLY A 28 4.32 -25.38 10.35
C GLY A 28 5.18 -26.23 9.41
N PRO A 29 6.50 -26.37 9.74
CA PRO A 29 7.38 -27.24 8.99
C PRO A 29 7.03 -28.71 9.27
N VAL A 30 7.02 -29.53 8.21
CA VAL A 30 6.76 -30.97 8.28
C VAL A 30 8.06 -31.76 8.15
N ASP A 31 8.91 -31.36 7.20
CA ASP A 31 10.19 -32.03 6.92
C ASP A 31 11.17 -31.05 6.27
N SER A 32 12.45 -31.42 6.23
CA SER A 32 13.49 -30.62 5.58
C SER A 32 14.62 -31.47 5.02
N MET A 33 15.23 -31.01 3.96
CA MET A 33 16.42 -31.61 3.37
C MET A 33 17.33 -30.56 2.73
N ARG A 34 18.41 -31.00 2.12
CA ARG A 34 19.27 -30.16 1.28
C ARG A 34 19.15 -30.57 -0.18
N SER A 35 19.22 -29.58 -1.07
CA SER A 35 19.30 -29.85 -2.51
C SER A 35 20.61 -30.53 -2.92
N ASP A 36 20.55 -31.35 -3.95
CA ASP A 36 21.73 -32.04 -4.54
C ASP A 36 22.62 -31.05 -5.32
N ALA A 37 23.71 -31.54 -5.90
CA ALA A 37 24.65 -30.75 -6.74
C ALA A 37 23.99 -30.14 -7.98
N ARG A 38 22.84 -30.65 -8.40
CA ARG A 38 22.04 -30.14 -9.52
C ARG A 38 20.86 -29.28 -9.07
N GLY A 39 20.81 -28.91 -7.77
CA GLY A 39 19.73 -28.13 -7.20
C GLY A 39 18.41 -28.90 -7.03
N ARG A 40 18.38 -30.23 -7.15
CA ARG A 40 17.16 -31.02 -7.06
C ARG A 40 16.93 -31.48 -5.62
N TYR A 41 15.68 -31.70 -5.27
CA TYR A 41 15.25 -32.24 -3.97
C TYR A 41 14.05 -33.19 -4.20
N ARG A 42 13.87 -34.11 -3.26
CA ARG A 42 12.71 -34.99 -3.19
C ARG A 42 12.40 -35.27 -1.74
N ILE A 43 11.22 -34.88 -1.29
CA ILE A 43 10.75 -35.07 0.08
C ILE A 43 9.64 -36.12 0.06
N GLU A 44 9.73 -37.15 0.90
CA GLU A 44 8.71 -38.17 1.06
C GLU A 44 7.89 -37.92 2.31
N LEU A 45 6.62 -37.63 2.14
CA LEU A 45 5.70 -37.44 3.23
C LEU A 45 5.06 -38.77 3.63
N ARG A 46 5.25 -39.17 4.90
CA ARG A 46 4.55 -40.32 5.48
C ARG A 46 3.15 -39.90 5.89
N ASN A 47 2.09 -40.24 5.35
CA ASN A 47 0.73 -39.83 5.65
C ASN A 47 0.48 -38.32 5.39
N PRO A 48 0.52 -37.86 4.13
CA PRO A 48 0.21 -36.48 3.81
C PRO A 48 -1.24 -36.14 4.20
N ASP A 49 -1.42 -35.06 4.93
CA ASP A 49 -2.73 -34.52 5.27
C ASP A 49 -3.38 -33.90 4.03
N SER A 50 -4.63 -34.25 3.75
CA SER A 50 -5.40 -33.71 2.63
C SER A 50 -6.14 -32.42 2.97
N SER A 51 -6.16 -32.01 4.24
CA SER A 51 -6.96 -30.87 4.71
C SER A 51 -6.32 -29.49 4.45
N GLY A 52 -5.13 -29.43 3.86
CA GLY A 52 -4.41 -28.19 3.63
C GLY A 52 -3.54 -28.20 2.39
N ALA A 53 -2.73 -27.17 2.26
CA ALA A 53 -1.74 -27.01 1.21
C ALA A 53 -0.33 -27.23 1.74
N TYR A 54 0.55 -27.72 0.88
CA TYR A 54 1.98 -27.80 1.15
C TYR A 54 2.71 -26.71 0.41
N VAL A 55 3.63 -26.02 1.09
CA VAL A 55 4.48 -24.97 0.54
C VAL A 55 5.93 -25.36 0.80
N VAL A 56 6.76 -25.29 -0.22
CA VAL A 56 8.19 -25.54 -0.10
C VAL A 56 8.93 -24.21 0.02
N SER A 57 9.77 -24.08 1.03
CA SER A 57 10.63 -22.91 1.19
C SER A 57 12.11 -23.27 1.03
N VAL A 58 12.87 -22.33 0.51
CA VAL A 58 14.32 -22.37 0.38
C VAL A 58 14.93 -21.15 1.03
N TRP A 59 15.88 -21.37 1.91
CA TRP A 59 16.64 -20.30 2.55
C TRP A 59 17.94 -20.03 1.79
N TYR A 60 18.07 -18.80 1.31
CA TYR A 60 19.27 -18.33 0.65
C TYR A 60 19.52 -16.87 0.97
N ASP A 61 20.75 -16.54 1.33
CA ASP A 61 21.20 -15.18 1.67
C ASP A 61 20.26 -14.45 2.65
N SER A 62 19.87 -15.17 3.74
CA SER A 62 18.99 -14.71 4.82
C SER A 62 17.52 -14.49 4.43
N LEU A 63 17.10 -14.88 3.23
CA LEU A 63 15.72 -14.80 2.78
C LEU A 63 15.14 -16.19 2.52
N ALA A 64 13.83 -16.31 2.75
CA ALA A 64 13.05 -17.48 2.37
C ALA A 64 12.36 -17.21 1.02
N TYR A 65 12.59 -18.10 0.06
CA TYR A 65 11.89 -18.14 -1.21
C TYR A 65 10.91 -19.32 -1.18
N VAL A 66 9.68 -19.12 -1.62
CA VAL A 66 8.62 -20.11 -1.47
C VAL A 66 8.05 -20.53 -2.82
N SER A 67 7.58 -21.78 -2.89
CA SER A 67 6.84 -22.30 -4.05
C SER A 67 5.39 -21.78 -4.04
N ALA A 68 4.71 -21.94 -5.16
CA ALA A 68 3.25 -21.97 -5.15
C ALA A 68 2.75 -23.09 -4.21
N PRO A 69 1.59 -22.89 -3.55
CA PRO A 69 0.99 -23.92 -2.71
C PRO A 69 0.54 -25.12 -3.56
N VAL A 70 0.77 -26.33 -3.04
CA VAL A 70 0.36 -27.58 -3.64
C VAL A 70 -0.62 -28.28 -2.71
N MET A 71 -1.79 -28.65 -3.21
CA MET A 71 -2.79 -29.36 -2.41
C MET A 71 -2.32 -30.77 -2.09
N GLY A 72 -2.45 -31.16 -0.81
CA GLY A 72 -2.26 -32.52 -0.36
C GLY A 72 -3.38 -33.43 -0.84
N GLY A 73 -3.08 -34.69 -1.14
CA GLY A 73 -4.06 -35.74 -1.35
C GLY A 73 -4.07 -36.41 -2.74
N GLY A 74 -4.17 -37.71 -2.71
CA GLY A 74 -4.52 -38.57 -3.84
C GLY A 74 -3.48 -38.82 -4.92
N ARG A 75 -2.38 -38.08 -4.97
CA ARG A 75 -1.30 -38.29 -5.97
C ARG A 75 -0.05 -38.84 -5.31
N PRO A 76 0.53 -39.93 -5.82
CA PRO A 76 1.75 -40.51 -5.25
C PRO A 76 3.01 -39.66 -5.48
N LEU A 77 2.96 -38.75 -6.44
CA LEU A 77 4.05 -37.82 -6.75
C LEU A 77 3.47 -36.48 -7.20
N VAL A 78 3.96 -35.40 -6.59
CA VAL A 78 3.63 -34.04 -6.97
C VAL A 78 4.91 -33.31 -7.36
N HIS A 79 4.87 -32.70 -8.52
CA HIS A 79 5.95 -31.85 -9.01
C HIS A 79 5.71 -30.41 -8.54
N VAL A 80 6.76 -29.81 -7.97
CA VAL A 80 6.75 -28.40 -7.56
C VAL A 80 7.61 -27.62 -8.55
N ASP A 81 7.10 -26.48 -9.01
CA ASP A 81 7.83 -25.60 -9.93
C ASP A 81 9.18 -25.16 -9.32
N ASP A 82 10.10 -24.79 -10.19
CA ASP A 82 11.42 -24.34 -9.79
C ASP A 82 11.34 -23.10 -8.90
N ILE A 83 11.92 -23.20 -7.70
CA ILE A 83 12.08 -22.05 -6.82
C ILE A 83 13.38 -21.35 -7.17
N ILE A 84 13.30 -20.08 -7.54
CA ILE A 84 14.43 -19.23 -7.89
C ILE A 84 14.77 -18.34 -6.69
N ALA A 85 15.96 -18.52 -6.14
CA ALA A 85 16.52 -17.68 -5.08
C ALA A 85 17.48 -16.65 -5.70
N PHE A 86 17.64 -15.51 -5.06
CA PHE A 86 18.53 -14.43 -5.50
C PHE A 86 19.43 -13.98 -4.36
N ALA A 87 20.68 -13.61 -4.69
CA ALA A 87 21.55 -12.92 -3.76
C ALA A 87 20.93 -11.57 -3.34
N THR A 88 21.23 -11.10 -2.13
CA THR A 88 20.69 -9.85 -1.61
C THR A 88 21.62 -8.66 -1.82
N THR A 89 21.06 -7.46 -1.92
CA THR A 89 21.78 -6.20 -2.02
C THR A 89 20.99 -5.06 -1.38
N VAL A 90 21.68 -4.05 -0.87
CA VAL A 90 21.07 -2.82 -0.33
C VAL A 90 21.12 -1.64 -1.30
N ASP A 91 21.99 -1.67 -2.29
CA ASP A 91 22.35 -0.49 -3.07
C ASP A 91 21.79 -0.46 -4.49
N ALA A 92 21.35 -1.59 -5.02
CA ALA A 92 20.87 -1.67 -6.40
C ALA A 92 20.06 -2.94 -6.64
N PRO A 93 19.32 -3.09 -7.73
CA PRO A 93 19.01 -2.08 -8.74
C PRO A 93 17.87 -1.15 -8.29
N PRO A 94 17.57 -0.08 -9.02
CA PRO A 94 16.38 0.73 -8.75
C PRO A 94 15.12 -0.12 -8.91
N ILE A 95 14.12 0.17 -8.09
CA ILE A 95 12.80 -0.44 -8.19
C ILE A 95 11.95 0.46 -9.09
N TYR A 96 11.24 -0.13 -10.03
CA TYR A 96 10.37 0.55 -10.99
C TYR A 96 8.91 0.40 -10.60
N LEU A 97 8.08 1.35 -11.01
CA LEU A 97 6.63 1.21 -10.98
C LEU A 97 6.15 0.61 -12.31
N ALA A 98 5.83 -0.68 -12.31
CA ALA A 98 5.22 -1.34 -13.47
C ALA A 98 3.80 -0.79 -13.70
N ARG A 99 3.05 -0.58 -12.61
CA ARG A 99 1.69 -0.02 -12.65
C ARG A 99 1.40 0.80 -11.38
N ARG A 100 0.65 1.87 -11.55
CA ARG A 100 0.05 2.66 -10.48
C ARG A 100 -1.44 2.81 -10.73
N LEU A 101 -2.26 2.39 -9.80
CA LEU A 101 -3.68 2.71 -9.76
C LEU A 101 -3.91 3.70 -8.63
N ALA A 102 -4.54 4.83 -8.92
CA ALA A 102 -4.98 5.78 -7.93
C ALA A 102 -6.50 5.96 -8.02
N THR A 103 -7.19 5.88 -6.90
CA THR A 103 -8.65 6.10 -6.81
C THR A 103 -8.90 7.26 -5.86
N VAL A 104 -9.62 8.28 -6.34
CA VAL A 104 -9.98 9.48 -5.58
C VAL A 104 -11.47 9.43 -5.27
N ALA A 105 -11.83 9.25 -4.03
CA ALA A 105 -13.21 9.18 -3.58
C ALA A 105 -13.87 10.58 -3.52
N ARG A 106 -15.20 10.62 -3.45
CA ARG A 106 -15.96 11.83 -3.09
C ARG A 106 -15.69 12.26 -1.65
N PRO A 107 -15.97 13.52 -1.30
CA PRO A 107 -15.89 13.96 0.09
C PRO A 107 -16.79 13.10 0.99
N SER A 108 -16.24 12.69 2.12
CA SER A 108 -17.00 12.08 3.21
C SER A 108 -17.64 13.16 4.10
N ASP A 109 -18.57 12.75 4.96
CA ASP A 109 -19.17 13.62 5.97
C ASP A 109 -18.14 14.16 6.98
N ALA A 110 -17.00 13.48 7.12
CA ALA A 110 -15.89 13.94 7.94
C ALA A 110 -15.09 15.10 7.32
N GLY A 111 -15.48 15.60 6.14
CA GLY A 111 -14.81 16.70 5.45
C GLY A 111 -13.46 16.32 4.82
N THR A 112 -13.27 15.05 4.51
CA THR A 112 -12.07 14.53 3.85
C THR A 112 -12.44 13.72 2.59
N ARG A 113 -11.49 13.59 1.68
CA ARG A 113 -11.53 12.65 0.55
C ARG A 113 -10.50 11.56 0.78
N GLU A 114 -10.86 10.32 0.59
CA GLU A 114 -9.92 9.21 0.60
C GLU A 114 -9.28 9.06 -0.78
N VAL A 115 -7.97 8.84 -0.78
CA VAL A 115 -7.21 8.44 -1.96
C VAL A 115 -6.61 7.08 -1.67
N LEU A 116 -6.98 6.08 -2.48
CA LEU A 116 -6.41 4.74 -2.44
C LEU A 116 -5.41 4.61 -3.58
N GLU A 117 -4.21 4.13 -3.26
CA GLU A 117 -3.19 3.81 -4.25
C GLU A 117 -2.79 2.35 -4.18
N ILE A 118 -2.70 1.71 -5.34
CA ILE A 118 -2.18 0.36 -5.52
C ILE A 118 -1.04 0.44 -6.53
N LEU A 119 0.14 0.04 -6.10
CA LEU A 119 1.37 0.09 -6.88
C LEU A 119 1.88 -1.32 -7.14
N GLU A 120 2.39 -1.56 -8.33
CA GLU A 120 3.17 -2.76 -8.66
C GLU A 120 4.64 -2.37 -8.74
N LEU A 121 5.41 -2.79 -7.74
CA LEU A 121 6.84 -2.54 -7.61
C LEU A 121 7.61 -3.67 -8.30
N GLU A 122 8.42 -3.34 -9.29
CA GLU A 122 9.19 -4.29 -10.10
C GLU A 122 10.70 -4.10 -9.90
N ASN A 123 11.37 -5.20 -9.57
CA ASN A 123 12.82 -5.30 -9.56
C ASN A 123 13.31 -5.95 -10.86
N ARG A 124 13.91 -5.17 -11.75
CA ARG A 124 14.43 -5.63 -13.04
C ARG A 124 15.90 -6.10 -13.00
N GLY A 125 16.46 -6.18 -11.79
CA GLY A 125 17.84 -6.63 -11.60
C GLY A 125 17.98 -8.14 -11.47
N GLY A 126 19.17 -8.57 -11.04
CA GLY A 126 19.48 -9.97 -10.76
C GLY A 126 19.66 -10.28 -9.27
N THR A 127 19.36 -9.33 -8.38
CA THR A 127 19.53 -9.49 -6.94
C THR A 127 18.30 -8.98 -6.21
N THR A 128 17.94 -9.58 -5.09
CA THR A 128 16.85 -9.09 -4.22
C THR A 128 17.29 -7.84 -3.48
N ARG A 129 16.53 -6.77 -3.64
CA ARG A 129 16.77 -5.55 -2.86
C ARG A 129 16.23 -5.72 -1.45
N VAL A 130 17.10 -5.47 -0.46
CA VAL A 130 16.77 -5.58 0.97
C VAL A 130 17.17 -4.32 1.70
N THR A 131 16.64 -4.12 2.90
CA THR A 131 17.17 -3.16 3.87
C THR A 131 17.88 -3.89 5.00
N ARG A 132 18.93 -3.27 5.54
CA ARG A 132 19.63 -3.75 6.74
C ARG A 132 19.36 -2.90 7.97
N ASP A 133 18.73 -1.76 7.77
CA ASP A 133 18.42 -0.81 8.83
C ASP A 133 17.07 -0.12 8.59
N THR A 134 16.59 0.60 9.59
CA THR A 134 15.31 1.34 9.52
C THR A 134 15.44 2.74 8.89
N LEU A 135 16.63 3.12 8.43
CA LEU A 135 16.90 4.44 7.86
C LEU A 135 16.85 4.42 6.33
N ARG A 136 17.19 3.27 5.72
CA ARG A 136 17.26 3.10 4.27
C ARG A 136 16.19 2.13 3.79
N PRO A 137 15.05 2.63 3.29
CA PRO A 137 14.00 1.77 2.76
C PRO A 137 14.46 1.04 1.48
N THR A 138 13.84 -0.10 1.19
CA THR A 138 14.01 -0.80 -0.09
C THR A 138 13.40 -0.01 -1.24
N TRP A 139 12.32 0.72 -0.95
CA TRP A 139 11.66 1.62 -1.88
C TRP A 139 11.06 2.81 -1.13
N ALA A 140 11.03 3.97 -1.81
CA ALA A 140 10.35 5.16 -1.33
C ALA A 140 9.61 5.84 -2.48
N GLY A 141 8.41 6.33 -2.23
CA GLY A 141 7.59 7.09 -3.18
C GLY A 141 6.93 8.27 -2.51
N ARG A 142 6.74 9.35 -3.25
CA ARG A 142 6.07 10.55 -2.77
C ARG A 142 4.56 10.44 -2.92
N ILE A 143 3.85 11.04 -1.98
CA ILE A 143 2.42 11.32 -2.05
C ILE A 143 2.19 12.84 -2.00
N PRO A 144 0.98 13.33 -2.31
CA PRO A 144 0.68 14.76 -2.24
C PRO A 144 0.97 15.33 -0.86
N GLN A 145 1.38 16.58 -0.81
CA GLN A 145 1.58 17.31 0.45
C GLN A 145 0.25 17.53 1.18
N ARG A 146 0.31 17.67 2.52
CA ARG A 146 -0.84 17.92 3.39
C ARG A 146 -1.88 16.79 3.37
N THR A 147 -1.42 15.56 3.25
CA THR A 147 -2.26 14.38 3.44
C THR A 147 -2.40 14.06 4.93
N GLY A 148 -3.51 13.44 5.29
CA GLY A 148 -3.78 12.94 6.64
C GLY A 148 -4.18 11.47 6.62
N GLN A 149 -4.37 10.88 7.81
CA GLN A 149 -4.93 9.54 8.01
C GLN A 149 -4.34 8.47 7.09
N PHE A 150 -3.01 8.38 7.06
CA PHE A 150 -2.34 7.35 6.29
C PHE A 150 -2.57 5.96 6.90
N ARG A 151 -2.87 4.98 6.04
CA ARG A 151 -2.95 3.56 6.40
C ARG A 151 -2.37 2.67 5.30
N GLY A 152 -1.61 1.65 5.69
CA GLY A 152 -1.23 0.56 4.80
C GLY A 152 -2.44 -0.30 4.47
N GLY A 153 -2.52 -0.80 3.25
CA GLY A 153 -3.53 -1.74 2.79
C GLY A 153 -2.95 -3.15 2.64
N GLU A 154 -3.81 -4.10 2.30
CA GLU A 154 -3.42 -5.47 2.01
C GLU A 154 -2.73 -5.57 0.65
N GLY A 155 -1.79 -6.50 0.51
CA GLY A 155 -1.04 -6.76 -0.71
C GLY A 155 0.10 -7.74 -0.45
N ASP A 156 1.02 -7.85 -1.42
CA ASP A 156 2.22 -8.70 -1.26
C ASP A 156 3.22 -8.12 -0.24
N ILE A 157 3.10 -6.82 0.04
CA ILE A 157 3.90 -6.12 1.03
C ILE A 157 3.03 -5.89 2.26
N SER A 158 3.43 -6.53 3.37
CA SER A 158 2.72 -6.39 4.65
C SER A 158 2.67 -4.93 5.12
N PRO A 159 1.51 -4.45 5.64
CA PRO A 159 1.38 -3.10 6.20
C PRO A 159 2.44 -2.76 7.26
N GLU A 160 2.91 -3.74 8.04
CA GLU A 160 3.96 -3.54 9.05
C GLU A 160 5.32 -3.16 8.43
N ALA A 161 5.56 -3.54 7.18
CA ALA A 161 6.77 -3.17 6.44
C ALA A 161 6.67 -1.82 5.75
N VAL A 162 5.53 -1.11 5.89
CA VAL A 162 5.28 0.21 5.30
C VAL A 162 5.32 1.27 6.39
N ARG A 163 5.99 2.38 6.13
CA ARG A 163 6.03 3.55 7.01
C ARG A 163 5.65 4.79 6.21
N PHE A 164 4.91 5.67 6.85
CA PHE A 164 4.64 7.00 6.33
C PHE A 164 5.49 8.01 7.10
N ARG A 165 6.21 8.86 6.36
CA ARG A 165 7.03 9.92 6.94
C ARG A 165 6.94 11.17 6.07
N HIS A 166 6.42 12.27 6.65
CA HIS A 166 6.17 13.53 5.95
C HIS A 166 5.26 13.33 4.73
N ASP A 167 5.79 13.48 3.52
CA ASP A 167 5.11 13.32 2.23
C ASP A 167 5.57 12.05 1.48
N SER A 168 6.06 11.06 2.19
CA SER A 168 6.66 9.87 1.58
C SER A 168 6.17 8.59 2.22
N VAL A 169 5.96 7.59 1.38
CA VAL A 169 5.73 6.20 1.74
C VAL A 169 7.04 5.45 1.63
N LEU A 170 7.44 4.76 2.67
CA LEU A 170 8.69 4.02 2.78
C LEU A 170 8.40 2.54 2.94
N VAL A 171 9.02 1.68 2.13
CA VAL A 171 8.89 0.22 2.18
C VAL A 171 10.18 -0.39 2.68
N PHE A 172 10.06 -1.32 3.63
CA PHE A 172 11.18 -2.04 4.25
C PHE A 172 11.13 -3.56 3.98
N ALA A 173 10.21 -4.02 3.14
CA ALA A 173 10.13 -5.42 2.70
C ALA A 173 11.19 -5.73 1.63
N PRO A 174 11.65 -6.99 1.54
CA PRO A 174 12.45 -7.45 0.41
C PRO A 174 11.69 -7.37 -0.92
N ILE A 175 12.35 -6.91 -1.98
CA ILE A 175 11.79 -6.87 -3.34
C ILE A 175 12.69 -7.68 -4.25
N ALA A 176 12.26 -8.93 -4.55
CA ALA A 176 12.98 -9.86 -5.39
C ALA A 176 12.74 -9.56 -6.87
N PRO A 177 13.67 -9.97 -7.77
CA PRO A 177 13.43 -9.95 -9.20
C PRO A 177 12.31 -10.91 -9.63
N GLY A 178 11.77 -10.67 -10.82
CA GLY A 178 10.89 -11.60 -11.54
C GLY A 178 9.41 -11.28 -11.39
N GLN A 179 8.88 -11.15 -10.20
CA GLN A 179 7.46 -10.85 -10.00
C GLN A 179 7.28 -9.47 -9.36
N PRO A 180 6.44 -8.59 -9.95
CA PRO A 180 6.05 -7.36 -9.30
C PRO A 180 5.43 -7.62 -7.93
N LYS A 181 5.69 -6.73 -6.97
CA LYS A 181 5.12 -6.78 -5.63
C LYS A 181 4.06 -5.71 -5.49
N GLN A 182 2.85 -6.13 -5.12
CA GLN A 182 1.76 -5.21 -4.88
C GLN A 182 1.94 -4.51 -3.53
N LEU A 183 1.95 -3.18 -3.58
CA LEU A 183 1.88 -2.28 -2.43
C LEU A 183 0.55 -1.55 -2.48
N SER A 184 -0.21 -1.57 -1.40
CA SER A 184 -1.46 -0.83 -1.28
C SER A 184 -1.42 0.09 -0.07
N TYR A 185 -1.94 1.31 -0.20
CA TYR A 185 -2.10 2.25 0.89
C TYR A 185 -3.18 3.27 0.58
N ALA A 186 -3.73 3.87 1.63
CA ALA A 186 -4.69 4.95 1.52
C ALA A 186 -4.27 6.14 2.39
N TYR A 187 -4.68 7.33 1.99
CA TYR A 187 -4.51 8.56 2.74
C TYR A 187 -5.70 9.48 2.50
N SER A 188 -5.88 10.46 3.37
CA SER A 188 -6.94 11.46 3.22
C SER A 188 -6.40 12.80 2.73
N VAL A 189 -7.23 13.50 1.95
CA VAL A 189 -7.03 14.88 1.52
C VAL A 189 -8.23 15.69 2.00
N ALA A 190 -8.04 16.93 2.46
CA ALA A 190 -9.13 17.77 2.89
C ALA A 190 -10.15 17.97 1.76
N ALA A 191 -11.45 17.87 2.06
CA ALA A 191 -12.53 18.00 1.08
C ALA A 191 -12.54 19.37 0.35
N GLY A 192 -12.04 20.42 1.01
CA GLY A 192 -11.89 21.76 0.43
C GLY A 192 -10.72 21.92 -0.55
N THR A 193 -9.87 20.89 -0.71
CA THR A 193 -8.77 20.92 -1.66
C THR A 193 -9.34 20.88 -3.08
N ARG A 194 -9.12 21.95 -3.84
CA ARG A 194 -9.60 22.06 -5.22
C ARG A 194 -8.65 21.43 -6.23
N THR A 195 -7.36 21.56 -5.99
CA THR A 195 -6.33 21.01 -6.86
C THR A 195 -5.34 20.24 -6.01
N PHE A 196 -5.05 19.02 -6.37
CA PHE A 196 -3.94 18.29 -5.81
C PHE A 196 -3.15 17.58 -6.90
N VAL A 197 -1.88 17.35 -6.63
CA VAL A 197 -0.94 16.79 -7.58
C VAL A 197 -0.44 15.45 -7.07
N LEU A 198 -0.65 14.39 -7.86
CA LEU A 198 0.03 13.12 -7.65
C LEU A 198 1.44 13.23 -8.25
N PRO A 199 2.49 13.22 -7.43
CA PRO A 199 3.86 13.33 -7.91
C PRO A 199 4.30 12.02 -8.60
N ILE A 200 5.07 12.15 -9.67
CA ILE A 200 5.78 11.05 -10.32
C ILE A 200 7.27 11.28 -10.04
N ASP A 201 7.82 10.57 -9.08
CA ASP A 201 9.21 10.69 -8.64
C ASP A 201 10.11 9.58 -9.18
N GLN A 202 9.54 8.63 -9.88
CA GLN A 202 10.26 7.53 -10.51
C GLN A 202 9.55 7.06 -11.79
N PRO A 203 10.27 6.38 -12.73
CA PRO A 203 9.67 5.88 -13.95
C PRO A 203 8.45 5.00 -13.65
N THR A 204 7.31 5.34 -14.25
CA THR A 204 6.05 4.63 -14.10
C THR A 204 5.58 4.16 -15.48
N ALA A 205 5.49 2.85 -15.71
CA ALA A 205 5.17 2.33 -17.04
C ALA A 205 3.70 2.57 -17.40
N ALA A 206 2.78 2.44 -16.45
CA ALA A 206 1.36 2.70 -16.66
C ALA A 206 0.71 3.31 -15.40
N LEU A 207 -0.12 4.31 -15.60
CA LEU A 207 -1.00 4.88 -14.59
C LEU A 207 -2.45 4.65 -14.98
N ASN A 208 -3.27 4.20 -14.03
CA ASN A 208 -4.72 4.25 -14.10
C ASN A 208 -5.22 5.17 -12.98
N LEU A 209 -6.11 6.07 -13.29
CA LEU A 209 -6.70 7.00 -12.34
C LEU A 209 -8.22 6.92 -12.41
N LEU A 210 -8.84 6.73 -11.27
CA LEU A 210 -10.29 6.72 -11.09
C LEU A 210 -10.69 7.87 -10.18
N VAL A 211 -11.52 8.77 -10.66
CA VAL A 211 -12.03 9.91 -9.88
C VAL A 211 -13.53 9.76 -9.74
N GLU A 212 -14.04 9.55 -8.54
CA GLU A 212 -15.47 9.36 -8.29
C GLU A 212 -16.30 10.63 -8.59
N ASP A 213 -15.67 11.78 -8.49
CA ASP A 213 -16.28 13.01 -8.93
C ASP A 213 -16.09 13.17 -10.46
N THR A 214 -17.09 12.75 -11.21
CA THR A 214 -17.03 12.70 -12.68
C THR A 214 -16.93 14.06 -13.36
N THR A 215 -17.06 15.16 -12.59
CA THR A 215 -16.88 16.55 -13.09
C THR A 215 -15.46 17.07 -12.83
N ALA A 216 -14.59 16.27 -12.22
CA ALA A 216 -13.20 16.61 -12.03
C ALA A 216 -12.46 16.74 -13.38
N THR A 217 -11.50 17.66 -13.42
CA THR A 217 -10.59 17.80 -14.58
C THR A 217 -9.22 17.24 -14.21
N VAL A 218 -8.68 16.39 -15.07
CA VAL A 218 -7.35 15.80 -14.88
C VAL A 218 -6.43 16.26 -16.02
N ARG A 219 -5.20 16.66 -15.65
CA ARG A 219 -4.13 16.99 -16.61
C ARG A 219 -2.89 16.17 -16.29
N ALA A 220 -2.35 15.53 -17.31
CA ALA A 220 -1.12 14.74 -17.22
C ALA A 220 -0.50 14.58 -18.62
N PRO A 221 0.81 14.30 -18.74
CA PRO A 221 1.41 13.83 -19.98
C PRO A 221 0.76 12.52 -20.44
N HIS A 222 0.53 12.40 -21.74
CA HIS A 222 -0.02 11.19 -22.37
C HIS A 222 -1.33 10.69 -21.73
N LEU A 223 -2.16 11.62 -21.22
CA LEU A 223 -3.42 11.29 -20.58
C LEU A 223 -4.49 10.95 -21.62
N GLU A 224 -5.13 9.81 -21.43
CA GLU A 224 -6.29 9.38 -22.20
C GLU A 224 -7.50 9.23 -21.28
N SER A 225 -8.62 9.82 -21.63
CA SER A 225 -9.88 9.57 -20.95
C SER A 225 -10.45 8.23 -21.41
N ARG A 226 -10.84 7.40 -20.45
CA ARG A 226 -11.50 6.11 -20.67
C ARG A 226 -13.02 6.19 -20.44
N GLY A 227 -13.54 7.40 -20.30
CA GLY A 227 -14.96 7.63 -20.04
C GLY A 227 -15.34 7.37 -18.58
N THR A 228 -16.64 7.17 -18.35
CA THR A 228 -17.16 6.86 -17.02
C THR A 228 -17.30 5.36 -16.85
N GLN A 229 -16.80 4.84 -15.74
CA GLN A 229 -16.91 3.43 -15.36
C GLN A 229 -17.76 3.29 -14.10
N ALA A 230 -18.67 2.33 -14.10
CA ALA A 230 -19.41 1.92 -12.92
C ALA A 230 -18.67 0.77 -12.22
N ILE A 231 -18.34 0.95 -10.95
CA ILE A 231 -17.73 -0.07 -10.10
C ILE A 231 -18.65 -0.20 -8.90
N GLU A 232 -19.27 -1.36 -8.74
CA GLU A 232 -20.38 -1.55 -7.81
C GLU A 232 -21.49 -0.50 -8.09
N GLU A 233 -21.93 0.26 -7.09
CA GLU A 233 -22.95 1.30 -7.22
C GLU A 233 -22.35 2.71 -7.43
N ARG A 234 -21.03 2.82 -7.63
CA ARG A 234 -20.30 4.08 -7.73
C ARG A 234 -19.83 4.33 -9.17
N HIS A 235 -19.84 5.59 -9.60
CA HIS A 235 -19.40 6.01 -10.92
C HIS A 235 -18.09 6.78 -10.83
N PHE A 236 -17.14 6.43 -11.68
CA PHE A 236 -15.82 7.04 -11.72
C PHE A 236 -15.50 7.56 -13.12
N ALA A 237 -14.98 8.76 -13.21
CA ALA A 237 -14.25 9.17 -14.40
C ALA A 237 -12.92 8.43 -14.44
N ALA A 238 -12.70 7.67 -15.49
CA ALA A 238 -11.53 6.82 -15.64
C ALA A 238 -10.53 7.43 -16.64
N TYR A 239 -9.26 7.41 -16.27
CA TYR A 239 -8.16 7.89 -17.09
C TYR A 239 -7.02 6.88 -17.09
N SER A 240 -6.25 6.87 -18.18
CA SER A 240 -4.98 6.17 -18.27
C SER A 240 -3.90 7.09 -18.78
N ALA A 241 -2.67 6.88 -18.32
CA ALA A 241 -1.50 7.59 -18.80
C ALA A 241 -0.26 6.69 -18.73
N GLY A 242 0.75 6.99 -19.51
CA GLY A 242 2.06 6.32 -19.44
C GLY A 242 2.65 6.03 -20.82
N PRO A 243 3.96 5.80 -20.85
CA PRO A 243 4.89 5.86 -19.72
C PRO A 243 5.10 7.29 -19.21
N LEU A 244 5.33 7.39 -17.87
CA LEU A 244 5.57 8.66 -17.20
C LEU A 244 7.02 8.71 -16.68
N ALA A 245 7.64 9.87 -16.79
CA ALA A 245 9.00 10.13 -16.36
C ALA A 245 9.04 10.77 -14.94
N PRO A 246 10.16 10.64 -14.21
CA PRO A 246 10.36 11.38 -12.97
C PRO A 246 10.26 12.89 -13.20
N GLY A 247 9.44 13.59 -12.40
CA GLY A 247 9.14 15.00 -12.55
C GLY A 247 7.81 15.29 -13.21
N ASP A 248 7.22 14.33 -13.93
CA ASP A 248 5.85 14.45 -14.41
C ASP A 248 4.87 14.66 -13.26
N ARG A 249 3.74 15.29 -13.53
CA ARG A 249 2.72 15.62 -12.55
C ARG A 249 1.35 15.23 -13.07
N ILE A 250 0.57 14.61 -12.23
CA ILE A 250 -0.83 14.35 -12.48
C ILE A 250 -1.61 15.38 -11.66
N GLU A 251 -2.09 16.40 -12.31
CA GLU A 251 -2.85 17.47 -11.69
C GLU A 251 -4.35 17.14 -11.75
N ILE A 252 -4.99 17.11 -10.59
CA ILE A 252 -6.41 16.78 -10.45
C ILE A 252 -7.13 18.00 -9.89
N GLU A 253 -7.96 18.63 -10.69
CA GLU A 253 -8.85 19.72 -10.31
C GLU A 253 -10.20 19.13 -9.90
N LEU A 254 -10.54 19.26 -8.64
CA LEU A 254 -11.78 18.75 -8.06
C LEU A 254 -12.80 19.88 -8.01
N PRO A 255 -14.09 19.62 -8.29
CA PRO A 255 -15.14 20.61 -8.11
C PRO A 255 -15.19 21.05 -6.65
N ALA A 256 -15.68 22.27 -6.42
CA ALA A 256 -15.89 22.78 -5.08
C ALA A 256 -16.83 21.82 -4.33
N GLY A 257 -16.35 21.20 -3.25
CA GLY A 257 -17.17 20.36 -2.39
C GLY A 257 -18.40 21.14 -1.94
N LYS A 258 -19.56 20.50 -1.88
CA LYS A 258 -20.75 21.12 -1.30
C LYS A 258 -20.41 21.53 0.13
N PHE A 259 -20.69 22.79 0.47
CA PHE A 259 -20.50 23.30 1.81
C PHE A 259 -21.39 22.50 2.77
N HIS A 260 -20.79 21.77 3.69
CA HIS A 260 -21.52 21.03 4.71
C HIS A 260 -21.66 21.95 5.94
N PRO A 261 -22.83 22.52 6.20
CA PRO A 261 -23.02 23.44 7.32
C PRO A 261 -22.71 22.80 8.67
N GLN A 262 -22.75 21.47 8.77
CA GLN A 262 -22.40 20.71 9.98
C GLN A 262 -20.93 20.89 10.40
N ALA A 263 -20.00 21.18 9.48
CA ALA A 263 -18.61 21.47 9.81
C ALA A 263 -18.45 22.79 10.59
N LEU A 264 -19.43 23.70 10.54
CA LEU A 264 -19.45 24.93 11.32
C LEU A 264 -20.09 24.76 12.71
N LEU A 265 -20.80 23.66 12.96
CA LEU A 265 -21.54 23.44 14.20
C LEU A 265 -20.67 23.62 15.47
N PRO A 266 -19.44 23.05 15.57
CA PRO A 266 -18.58 23.24 16.72
C PRO A 266 -18.16 24.71 16.91
N TYR A 267 -17.95 25.46 15.84
CA TYR A 267 -17.61 26.88 15.92
C TYR A 267 -18.80 27.72 16.34
N VAL A 268 -20.00 27.42 15.86
CA VAL A 268 -21.24 28.08 16.28
C VAL A 268 -21.50 27.81 17.75
N ILE A 269 -21.35 26.59 18.23
CA ILE A 269 -21.51 26.24 19.65
C ILE A 269 -20.46 26.98 20.51
N ALA A 270 -19.21 27.04 20.07
CA ALA A 270 -18.14 27.74 20.79
C ALA A 270 -18.42 29.25 20.89
N VAL A 271 -18.90 29.89 19.84
CA VAL A 271 -19.30 31.32 19.84
C VAL A 271 -20.49 31.57 20.77
N LEU A 272 -21.50 30.70 20.73
CA LEU A 272 -22.66 30.80 21.63
C LEU A 272 -22.25 30.61 23.10
N ALA A 273 -21.39 29.64 23.40
CA ALA A 273 -20.88 29.41 24.75
C ALA A 273 -20.07 30.60 25.27
N ALA A 274 -19.21 31.16 24.42
CA ALA A 274 -18.45 32.39 24.78
C ALA A 274 -19.36 33.58 25.00
N GLY A 275 -20.40 33.77 24.17
CA GLY A 275 -21.41 34.82 24.33
C GLY A 275 -22.19 34.67 25.65
N MET A 276 -22.60 33.45 26.00
CA MET A 276 -23.27 33.17 27.27
C MET A 276 -22.34 33.44 28.48
N LEU A 277 -21.09 33.10 28.42
CA LEU A 277 -20.11 33.39 29.47
C LEU A 277 -19.92 34.89 29.68
N VAL A 278 -19.79 35.65 28.60
CA VAL A 278 -19.72 37.13 28.66
C VAL A 278 -20.97 37.72 29.28
N ALA A 279 -22.16 37.27 28.86
CA ALA A 279 -23.44 37.73 29.41
C ALA A 279 -23.57 37.40 30.92
N LEU A 280 -23.15 36.22 31.34
CA LEU A 280 -23.14 35.81 32.74
C LEU A 280 -22.21 36.67 33.59
N VAL A 281 -20.97 36.92 33.11
CA VAL A 281 -20.02 37.81 33.83
C VAL A 281 -20.57 39.22 33.94
N TRP A 282 -21.22 39.73 32.87
CA TRP A 282 -21.82 41.05 32.89
C TRP A 282 -23.02 41.14 33.87
N ALA A 283 -23.89 40.12 33.88
CA ALA A 283 -25.01 40.04 34.83
C ALA A 283 -24.54 39.96 36.29
N LEU A 284 -23.50 39.19 36.57
CA LEU A 284 -22.91 39.08 37.92
C LEU A 284 -22.25 40.38 38.39
N ARG A 285 -21.69 41.20 37.49
CA ARG A 285 -21.12 42.52 37.81
C ARG A 285 -22.18 43.60 38.04
N ARG A 286 -23.42 43.42 37.53
CA ARG A 286 -24.56 44.34 37.74
C ARG A 286 -25.43 43.92 38.92
N ARG A 287 -24.86 43.48 40.06
CA ARG A 287 -25.67 43.25 41.28
C ARG A 287 -26.31 44.59 41.70
N PRO A 288 -27.64 44.69 41.76
CA PRO A 288 -28.29 45.89 42.30
C PRO A 288 -27.94 46.01 43.79
N ALA A 289 -27.57 47.22 44.21
CA ALA A 289 -27.40 47.53 45.62
C ALA A 289 -28.70 47.23 46.37
N SER A 290 -28.65 46.45 47.46
CA SER A 290 -29.79 46.14 48.33
C SER A 290 -30.38 47.38 48.86
N PRO A 291 -31.71 47.57 48.85
CA PRO A 291 -32.35 48.72 49.52
C PRO A 291 -32.10 48.60 51.04
N ARG A 292 -31.52 49.66 51.64
CA ARG A 292 -31.45 49.80 53.10
C ARG A 292 -32.85 49.99 53.59
N LEU A 293 -33.43 49.06 54.34
CA LEU A 293 -34.59 49.23 55.19
C LEU A 293 -34.17 50.15 56.31
N SER A 294 -34.67 51.37 56.29
CA SER A 294 -34.68 52.31 57.47
C SER A 294 -35.79 51.90 58.35
N ALA A 295 -35.47 51.60 59.61
CA ALA A 295 -36.40 51.48 60.74
C ALA A 295 -36.79 52.85 61.25
#